data_3229f927fb1ae380daa2575d3db9610e
#
_entry.id   3229f927fb1ae380daa2575d3db9610e
#
_cell.length_a   1.000
_cell.length_b   1.000
_cell.length_c   1.000
_cell.angle_alpha   90.00
_cell.angle_beta   90.00
_cell.angle_gamma   90.00
#
_symmetry.space_group_name_H-M   'P 1'
#
loop_
_entity.id
_entity.type
_entity.pdbx_description
1 polymer ?
#
loop_
_entity_poly.entity_id
_entity_poly.type
_entity_poly.pdbx_seq_one_letter_code
_entity_poly.pdbx_strand_id
1 'polypeptide(L)'
;METPMNMTEQAATKDPAREQFYRRIDQYNLTPLWEVLGTLVPNNPRPKQVPALWRYADVREHVMESGTLITAEEAVRRVLILENPALRGNSSITQSLYAGLQMIMPGEVAPAHRHTQTALRLVLDGEGAYTAVNGERTTMHRGDFIITPAWTWHDHGNLGDQPVVWLDGLDIPLVRFFDTGFHEHSDHAVQDTARPEGDALARYGSNLLPVDFQQQASEPTKIFVYPYAQTRAALTAIAAGAPADPHLGHKMRYVNPATGASPMPTMGAYAQLLPAGFQTAPYRCTDGTVYVCLEGAGSAQIGDQTFQFAPNDVFVVPSWHTLTLNADSETVLFSFSDRPVQQALGMWREEKH
;
A
#
# COMPACT_ATOMS: atom_id res chain seq x y z
N MET A 1 27.29 21.16 34.59
CA MET A 1 28.30 20.42 33.80
C MET A 1 28.44 19.03 34.43
N GLU A 2 27.58 18.12 34.06
CA GLU A 2 27.71 16.71 34.45
C GLU A 2 28.04 15.92 33.20
N THR A 3 29.20 15.28 33.24
CA THR A 3 29.77 14.46 32.17
C THR A 3 28.93 13.19 32.02
N PRO A 4 28.50 12.78 30.82
CA PRO A 4 27.80 11.51 30.66
C PRO A 4 28.75 10.36 30.89
N MET A 5 28.38 9.49 31.82
CA MET A 5 29.09 8.28 32.17
C MET A 5 29.11 7.32 30.97
N ASN A 6 30.30 7.12 30.47
CA ASN A 6 30.62 6.20 29.39
C ASN A 6 30.46 4.76 29.90
N MET A 7 29.33 4.12 29.58
CA MET A 7 29.15 2.67 29.83
C MET A 7 29.92 1.91 28.73
N THR A 8 31.21 1.72 28.97
CA THR A 8 32.03 0.76 28.26
C THR A 8 31.38 -0.63 28.37
N GLU A 9 31.11 -1.25 27.22
CA GLU A 9 30.78 -2.67 27.10
C GLU A 9 31.92 -3.50 27.79
N GLN A 10 31.71 -3.84 29.04
CA GLN A 10 32.44 -4.95 29.65
C GLN A 10 31.85 -6.23 29.04
N ALA A 11 32.63 -6.91 28.19
CA ALA A 11 32.44 -8.33 27.91
C ALA A 11 32.45 -9.07 29.23
N ALA A 12 31.27 -9.24 29.85
CA ALA A 12 31.11 -10.00 31.07
C ALA A 12 31.55 -11.42 30.74
N THR A 13 32.60 -11.88 31.40
CA THR A 13 32.98 -13.28 31.46
C THR A 13 31.74 -14.05 31.86
N LYS A 14 31.23 -14.91 30.96
CA LYS A 14 29.98 -15.64 31.16
C LYS A 14 30.16 -16.53 32.37
N ASP A 15 29.44 -16.24 33.45
CA ASP A 15 29.41 -17.04 34.66
C ASP A 15 29.00 -18.48 34.29
N PRO A 16 29.83 -19.52 34.59
CA PRO A 16 29.52 -20.91 34.25
C PRO A 16 28.19 -21.39 34.86
N ALA A 17 27.81 -20.88 36.04
CA ALA A 17 26.53 -21.21 36.66
C ALA A 17 25.34 -20.62 35.88
N ARG A 18 25.51 -19.41 35.30
CA ARG A 18 24.51 -18.75 34.42
C ARG A 18 24.34 -19.50 33.11
N GLU A 19 25.42 -19.94 32.49
CA GLU A 19 25.37 -20.73 31.27
C GLU A 19 24.69 -22.10 31.52
N GLN A 20 25.01 -22.74 32.66
CA GLN A 20 24.37 -24.00 33.04
C GLN A 20 22.87 -23.79 33.32
N PHE A 21 22.49 -22.70 33.93
CA PHE A 21 21.08 -22.33 34.13
C PHE A 21 20.37 -22.14 32.78
N TYR A 22 20.95 -21.42 31.83
CA TYR A 22 20.37 -21.20 30.53
C TYR A 22 20.17 -22.53 29.78
N ARG A 23 21.16 -23.42 29.79
CA ARG A 23 21.01 -24.78 29.22
C ARG A 23 19.88 -25.59 29.85
N ARG A 24 19.65 -25.44 31.18
CA ARG A 24 18.53 -26.15 31.83
C ARG A 24 17.16 -25.61 31.44
N ILE A 25 17.02 -24.28 31.30
CA ILE A 25 15.74 -23.68 30.97
C ILE A 25 15.41 -23.81 29.47
N ASP A 26 16.43 -23.91 28.60
CA ASP A 26 16.27 -24.04 27.14
C ASP A 26 15.49 -25.31 26.74
N GLN A 27 15.69 -26.42 27.47
CA GLN A 27 14.91 -27.66 27.25
C GLN A 27 13.40 -27.50 27.48
N TYR A 28 12.97 -26.44 28.16
CA TYR A 28 11.57 -26.07 28.39
C TYR A 28 11.11 -24.92 27.52
N ASN A 29 11.88 -24.53 26.48
CA ASN A 29 11.64 -23.38 25.61
C ASN A 29 11.49 -22.05 26.36
N LEU A 30 12.26 -21.86 27.45
CA LEU A 30 12.26 -20.63 28.24
C LEU A 30 13.45 -19.76 27.85
N THR A 31 13.18 -18.53 27.41
CA THR A 31 14.19 -17.53 27.07
C THR A 31 14.25 -16.46 28.14
N PRO A 32 15.42 -16.15 28.70
CA PRO A 32 15.54 -15.10 29.72
C PRO A 32 15.27 -13.72 29.12
N LEU A 33 14.21 -13.04 29.57
CA LEU A 33 13.81 -11.72 29.08
C LEU A 33 14.97 -10.70 29.14
N TRP A 34 15.77 -10.73 30.22
CA TRP A 34 16.89 -9.79 30.41
C TRP A 34 18.01 -9.93 29.37
N GLU A 35 18.09 -11.04 28.65
CA GLU A 35 19.04 -11.22 27.54
C GLU A 35 18.52 -10.62 26.22
N VAL A 36 17.20 -10.49 26.07
CA VAL A 36 16.55 -10.11 24.81
C VAL A 36 15.70 -8.82 24.90
N LEU A 37 15.58 -8.24 26.09
CA LEU A 37 14.70 -7.10 26.37
C LEU A 37 14.93 -5.93 25.40
N GLY A 38 16.18 -5.56 25.15
CA GLY A 38 16.51 -4.44 24.25
C GLY A 38 16.17 -4.69 22.77
N THR A 39 15.98 -5.96 22.40
CA THR A 39 15.51 -6.35 21.07
C THR A 39 13.98 -6.37 21.00
N LEU A 40 13.33 -6.84 22.08
CA LEU A 40 11.87 -6.94 22.16
C LEU A 40 11.19 -5.58 22.37
N VAL A 41 11.82 -4.69 23.16
CA VAL A 41 11.29 -3.35 23.46
C VAL A 41 12.37 -2.30 23.12
N PRO A 42 12.59 -2.01 21.84
CA PRO A 42 13.58 -1.03 21.40
C PRO A 42 13.09 0.40 21.67
N ASN A 43 14.03 1.34 21.87
CA ASN A 43 13.72 2.77 22.10
C ASN A 43 13.08 3.45 20.86
N ASN A 44 13.37 2.95 19.66
CA ASN A 44 12.83 3.44 18.40
C ASN A 44 12.47 2.26 17.50
N PRO A 45 11.56 2.45 16.53
CA PRO A 45 11.27 1.44 15.51
C PRO A 45 12.55 0.98 14.79
N ARG A 46 12.65 -0.33 14.57
CA ARG A 46 13.76 -0.98 13.83
C ARG A 46 13.18 -1.83 12.71
N PRO A 47 12.68 -1.21 11.64
CA PRO A 47 12.13 -1.94 10.51
C PRO A 47 13.20 -2.81 9.86
N LYS A 48 12.80 -4.01 9.40
CA LYS A 48 13.68 -4.88 8.61
C LYS A 48 13.77 -4.43 7.15
N GLN A 49 12.66 -3.89 6.62
CA GLN A 49 12.60 -3.38 5.25
C GLN A 49 13.52 -2.17 5.09
N VAL A 50 14.08 -2.04 3.87
CA VAL A 50 14.95 -0.93 3.47
C VAL A 50 14.26 -0.03 2.46
N PRO A 51 14.67 1.24 2.29
CA PRO A 51 14.24 2.06 1.17
C PRO A 51 14.54 1.36 -0.16
N ALA A 52 13.61 1.41 -1.09
CA ALA A 52 13.79 0.81 -2.42
C ALA A 52 12.93 1.54 -3.46
N LEU A 53 13.39 1.51 -4.71
CA LEU A 53 12.70 2.02 -5.88
C LEU A 53 12.64 0.94 -6.96
N TRP A 54 11.48 0.78 -7.58
CA TRP A 54 11.27 0.00 -8.80
C TRP A 54 10.94 0.98 -9.92
N ARG A 55 11.89 1.14 -10.86
CA ARG A 55 11.67 1.99 -12.04
C ARG A 55 10.75 1.25 -13.01
N TYR A 56 9.63 1.85 -13.33
CA TYR A 56 8.67 1.22 -14.24
C TYR A 56 9.26 0.95 -15.62
N ALA A 57 10.10 1.86 -16.11
CA ALA A 57 10.82 1.67 -17.37
C ALA A 57 11.69 0.39 -17.41
N ASP A 58 12.30 0.03 -16.26
CA ASP A 58 13.17 -1.16 -16.16
C ASP A 58 12.36 -2.46 -16.01
N VAL A 59 11.19 -2.41 -15.34
CA VAL A 59 10.40 -3.62 -15.05
C VAL A 59 9.28 -3.87 -16.06
N ARG A 60 8.86 -2.87 -16.82
CA ARG A 60 7.74 -2.96 -17.76
C ARG A 60 7.92 -4.06 -18.81
N GLU A 61 9.12 -4.19 -19.38
CA GLU A 61 9.42 -5.22 -20.38
C GLU A 61 9.18 -6.62 -19.78
N HIS A 62 9.63 -6.88 -18.55
CA HIS A 62 9.41 -8.15 -17.88
C HIS A 62 7.95 -8.41 -17.52
N VAL A 63 7.19 -7.37 -17.17
CA VAL A 63 5.73 -7.47 -16.98
C VAL A 63 5.07 -7.90 -18.29
N MET A 64 5.41 -7.24 -19.41
CA MET A 64 4.86 -7.59 -20.73
C MET A 64 5.29 -8.98 -21.20
N GLU A 65 6.56 -9.34 -21.01
CA GLU A 65 7.09 -10.66 -21.37
C GLU A 65 6.35 -11.79 -20.63
N SER A 66 5.96 -11.57 -19.36
CA SER A 66 5.18 -12.54 -18.59
C SER A 66 3.86 -12.92 -19.28
N GLY A 67 3.25 -11.99 -20.04
CA GLY A 67 2.04 -12.24 -20.83
C GLY A 67 2.24 -13.19 -21.98
N THR A 68 3.45 -13.26 -22.54
CA THR A 68 3.76 -14.17 -23.65
C THR A 68 4.25 -15.54 -23.16
N LEU A 69 4.82 -15.60 -21.97
CA LEU A 69 5.42 -16.83 -21.40
C LEU A 69 4.47 -17.65 -20.53
N ILE A 70 3.58 -16.97 -19.80
CA ILE A 70 2.71 -17.58 -18.79
C ILE A 70 1.25 -17.31 -19.18
N THR A 71 0.46 -18.35 -19.36
CA THR A 71 -0.96 -18.21 -19.70
C THR A 71 -1.77 -17.68 -18.52
N ALA A 72 -2.94 -17.10 -18.77
CA ALA A 72 -3.85 -16.65 -17.72
C ALA A 72 -4.32 -17.81 -16.82
N GLU A 73 -4.55 -19.00 -17.42
CA GLU A 73 -4.96 -20.20 -16.72
C GLU A 73 -3.86 -20.69 -15.76
N GLU A 74 -2.60 -20.73 -16.23
CA GLU A 74 -1.45 -21.16 -15.43
C GLU A 74 -1.16 -20.20 -14.28
N ALA A 75 -1.19 -18.90 -14.55
CA ALA A 75 -0.90 -17.86 -13.55
C ALA A 75 -2.03 -17.68 -12.54
N VAL A 76 -3.29 -17.94 -12.92
CA VAL A 76 -4.52 -17.50 -12.22
C VAL A 76 -4.55 -15.97 -12.03
N ARG A 77 -3.45 -15.41 -11.57
CA ARG A 77 -3.16 -13.96 -11.46
C ARG A 77 -1.72 -13.73 -11.91
N ARG A 78 -1.52 -13.03 -13.02
CA ARG A 78 -0.18 -12.72 -13.55
C ARG A 78 0.37 -11.48 -12.87
N VAL A 79 1.06 -11.66 -11.75
CA VAL A 79 1.59 -10.60 -10.90
C VAL A 79 3.08 -10.78 -10.67
N LEU A 80 3.86 -9.73 -10.89
CA LEU A 80 5.25 -9.63 -10.45
C LEU A 80 5.31 -8.88 -9.12
N ILE A 81 5.68 -9.59 -8.06
CA ILE A 81 5.69 -9.04 -6.69
C ILE A 81 6.87 -8.09 -6.51
N LEU A 82 6.60 -6.90 -6.02
CA LEU A 82 7.62 -5.91 -5.63
C LEU A 82 8.13 -6.26 -4.22
N GLU A 83 9.01 -7.24 -4.13
CA GLU A 83 9.59 -7.67 -2.86
C GLU A 83 10.67 -6.72 -2.39
N ASN A 84 10.54 -6.24 -1.15
CA ASN A 84 11.61 -5.44 -0.54
C ASN A 84 12.93 -6.22 -0.52
N PRO A 85 14.07 -5.61 -0.91
CA PRO A 85 15.36 -6.31 -0.96
C PRO A 85 15.76 -7.01 0.36
N ALA A 86 15.34 -6.46 1.51
CA ALA A 86 15.61 -7.06 2.81
C ALA A 86 14.54 -8.07 3.29
N LEU A 87 13.47 -8.26 2.51
CA LEU A 87 12.36 -9.18 2.79
C LEU A 87 12.16 -10.23 1.71
N ARG A 88 13.22 -10.54 0.92
CA ARG A 88 13.15 -11.54 -0.16
C ARG A 88 12.62 -12.88 0.34
N GLY A 89 11.67 -13.45 -0.43
CA GLY A 89 11.00 -14.71 -0.09
C GLY A 89 9.79 -14.56 0.85
N ASN A 90 9.49 -13.33 1.31
CA ASN A 90 8.32 -13.07 2.15
C ASN A 90 7.10 -12.53 1.38
N SER A 91 7.23 -12.27 0.08
CA SER A 91 6.18 -11.65 -0.75
C SER A 91 5.64 -10.36 -0.14
N SER A 92 6.55 -9.47 0.30
CA SER A 92 6.20 -8.26 1.05
C SER A 92 7.04 -7.06 0.63
N ILE A 93 6.40 -5.90 0.46
CA ILE A 93 7.08 -4.62 0.20
C ILE A 93 7.43 -3.90 1.52
N THR A 94 6.60 -4.09 2.55
CA THR A 94 6.90 -3.78 3.95
C THR A 94 6.49 -4.97 4.82
N GLN A 95 6.73 -4.94 6.13
CA GLN A 95 6.31 -6.01 7.03
C GLN A 95 4.77 -6.19 7.10
N SER A 96 4.01 -5.16 6.74
CA SER A 96 2.54 -5.11 6.83
C SER A 96 1.84 -5.06 5.47
N LEU A 97 2.57 -4.74 4.39
CA LEU A 97 2.00 -4.50 3.06
C LEU A 97 2.63 -5.38 1.99
N TYR A 98 1.79 -5.79 1.08
CA TYR A 98 2.14 -6.39 -0.20
C TYR A 98 1.98 -5.36 -1.31
N ALA A 99 2.82 -5.44 -2.35
CA ALA A 99 2.64 -4.74 -3.61
C ALA A 99 3.10 -5.61 -4.78
N GLY A 100 2.43 -5.50 -5.92
CA GLY A 100 2.78 -6.23 -7.14
C GLY A 100 2.25 -5.55 -8.38
N LEU A 101 2.93 -5.75 -9.51
CA LEU A 101 2.47 -5.31 -10.83
C LEU A 101 1.70 -6.45 -11.47
N GLN A 102 0.40 -6.31 -11.60
CA GLN A 102 -0.47 -7.25 -12.29
C GLN A 102 -0.69 -6.80 -13.72
N MET A 103 -0.67 -7.75 -14.65
CA MET A 103 -0.96 -7.52 -16.05
C MET A 103 -2.03 -8.47 -16.54
N ILE A 104 -2.93 -7.95 -17.40
CA ILE A 104 -3.97 -8.73 -18.08
C ILE A 104 -3.93 -8.42 -19.57
N MET A 105 -3.90 -9.47 -20.39
CA MET A 105 -3.90 -9.38 -21.85
C MET A 105 -5.32 -9.17 -22.40
N PRO A 106 -5.47 -8.68 -23.64
CA PRO A 106 -6.75 -8.62 -24.31
C PRO A 106 -7.50 -9.95 -24.30
N GLY A 107 -8.79 -9.92 -23.94
CA GLY A 107 -9.65 -11.10 -23.89
C GLY A 107 -9.47 -12.01 -22.66
N GLU A 108 -8.47 -11.77 -21.82
CA GLU A 108 -8.27 -12.55 -20.60
C GLU A 108 -9.27 -12.18 -19.49
N VAL A 109 -9.56 -13.18 -18.66
CA VAL A 109 -10.37 -13.05 -17.44
C VAL A 109 -9.59 -13.68 -16.28
N ALA A 110 -9.43 -12.92 -15.20
CA ALA A 110 -8.99 -13.41 -13.91
C ALA A 110 -10.22 -13.81 -13.09
N PRO A 111 -10.41 -15.13 -12.80
CA PRO A 111 -11.69 -15.66 -12.35
C PRO A 111 -12.21 -15.09 -11.03
N ALA A 112 -13.55 -15.10 -10.89
CA ALA A 112 -14.23 -14.60 -9.71
C ALA A 112 -13.86 -15.39 -8.45
N HIS A 113 -13.52 -14.65 -7.39
CA HIS A 113 -13.14 -15.18 -6.09
C HIS A 113 -13.40 -14.14 -5.00
N ARG A 114 -13.23 -14.54 -3.75
CA ARG A 114 -13.16 -13.64 -2.60
C ARG A 114 -12.09 -14.10 -1.61
N HIS A 115 -11.55 -13.16 -0.86
CA HIS A 115 -10.54 -13.43 0.15
C HIS A 115 -10.63 -12.43 1.31
N THR A 116 -10.06 -12.80 2.46
CA THR A 116 -10.06 -11.97 3.67
C THR A 116 -9.28 -10.68 3.48
N GLN A 117 -8.23 -10.69 2.69
CA GLN A 117 -7.40 -9.53 2.42
C GLN A 117 -8.20 -8.44 1.72
N THR A 118 -7.95 -7.19 2.12
CA THR A 118 -8.38 -6.03 1.35
C THR A 118 -7.35 -5.74 0.27
N ALA A 119 -7.82 -5.47 -0.94
CA ALA A 119 -6.96 -5.13 -2.07
C ALA A 119 -7.28 -3.74 -2.61
N LEU A 120 -6.25 -3.03 -3.02
CA LEU A 120 -6.33 -1.83 -3.85
C LEU A 120 -5.67 -2.08 -5.19
N ARG A 121 -6.12 -1.33 -6.21
CA ARG A 121 -5.50 -1.27 -7.54
C ARG A 121 -5.31 0.17 -7.96
N LEU A 122 -4.16 0.45 -8.52
CA LEU A 122 -3.85 1.73 -9.15
C LEU A 122 -3.45 1.46 -10.60
N VAL A 123 -4.23 1.93 -11.55
CA VAL A 123 -3.99 1.67 -12.97
C VAL A 123 -2.80 2.50 -13.46
N LEU A 124 -1.79 1.83 -14.01
CA LEU A 124 -0.54 2.46 -14.46
C LEU A 124 -0.47 2.62 -15.99
N ASP A 125 -0.85 1.58 -16.73
CA ASP A 125 -0.61 1.51 -18.18
C ASP A 125 -1.74 0.72 -18.88
N GLY A 126 -2.14 1.15 -20.06
CA GLY A 126 -3.20 0.54 -20.86
C GLY A 126 -4.62 0.99 -20.51
N GLU A 127 -5.58 0.55 -21.29
CA GLU A 127 -7.01 0.87 -21.18
C GLU A 127 -7.87 -0.35 -21.55
N GLY A 128 -9.13 -0.38 -21.11
CA GLY A 128 -10.12 -1.39 -21.49
C GLY A 128 -10.25 -2.57 -20.53
N ALA A 129 -9.40 -2.68 -19.53
CA ALA A 129 -9.63 -3.64 -18.45
C ALA A 129 -10.74 -3.16 -17.52
N TYR A 130 -11.35 -4.12 -16.82
CA TYR A 130 -12.35 -3.84 -15.81
C TYR A 130 -12.06 -4.60 -14.51
N THR A 131 -12.61 -4.07 -13.43
CA THR A 131 -12.82 -4.79 -12.18
C THR A 131 -14.31 -4.86 -11.89
N ALA A 132 -14.82 -6.05 -11.57
CA ALA A 132 -16.18 -6.22 -11.05
C ALA A 132 -16.14 -6.50 -9.55
N VAL A 133 -16.98 -5.82 -8.78
CA VAL A 133 -17.07 -5.93 -7.32
C VAL A 133 -18.55 -6.06 -6.93
N ASN A 134 -18.92 -7.17 -6.29
CA ASN A 134 -20.30 -7.42 -5.84
C ASN A 134 -21.38 -7.11 -6.90
N GLY A 135 -21.16 -7.54 -8.15
CA GLY A 135 -22.13 -7.39 -9.22
C GLY A 135 -22.19 -6.01 -9.87
N GLU A 136 -21.20 -5.15 -9.64
CA GLU A 136 -21.00 -3.92 -10.39
C GLU A 136 -19.63 -3.96 -11.05
N ARG A 137 -19.60 -3.75 -12.37
CA ARG A 137 -18.36 -3.65 -13.15
C ARG A 137 -17.96 -2.19 -13.29
N THR A 138 -16.66 -1.91 -13.18
CA THR A 138 -16.09 -0.61 -13.52
C THR A 138 -14.97 -0.76 -14.53
N THR A 139 -15.02 0.02 -15.59
CA THR A 139 -13.92 0.16 -16.54
C THR A 139 -12.80 0.95 -15.89
N MET A 140 -11.58 0.46 -16.02
CA MET A 140 -10.40 1.02 -15.37
C MET A 140 -9.67 1.96 -16.32
N HIS A 141 -9.37 3.19 -15.85
CA HIS A 141 -8.59 4.18 -16.60
C HIS A 141 -7.30 4.49 -15.83
N ARG A 142 -6.30 4.98 -16.56
CA ARG A 142 -5.00 5.30 -15.97
C ARG A 142 -5.14 6.28 -14.79
N GLY A 143 -4.52 5.94 -13.67
CA GLY A 143 -4.56 6.70 -12.42
C GLY A 143 -5.76 6.42 -11.54
N ASP A 144 -6.79 5.69 -12.01
CA ASP A 144 -7.93 5.29 -11.18
C ASP A 144 -7.45 4.44 -10.00
N PHE A 145 -7.99 4.77 -8.83
CA PHE A 145 -7.82 4.01 -7.61
C PHE A 145 -9.07 3.16 -7.35
N ILE A 146 -8.91 1.84 -7.34
CA ILE A 146 -9.99 0.86 -7.20
C ILE A 146 -9.73 -0.01 -5.98
N ILE A 147 -10.79 -0.36 -5.26
CA ILE A 147 -10.75 -1.19 -4.05
C ILE A 147 -11.52 -2.48 -4.28
N THR A 148 -10.97 -3.58 -3.82
CA THR A 148 -11.71 -4.80 -3.51
C THR A 148 -11.76 -4.95 -2.00
N PRO A 149 -12.89 -4.64 -1.36
CA PRO A 149 -13.03 -4.81 0.08
C PRO A 149 -12.87 -6.27 0.51
N ALA A 150 -12.44 -6.48 1.76
CA ALA A 150 -12.32 -7.81 2.35
C ALA A 150 -13.60 -8.65 2.17
N TRP A 151 -13.43 -9.91 1.85
CA TRP A 151 -14.50 -10.90 1.70
C TRP A 151 -15.58 -10.54 0.68
N THR A 152 -15.21 -9.79 -0.36
CA THR A 152 -16.11 -9.31 -1.42
C THR A 152 -15.84 -10.07 -2.72
N TRP A 153 -16.86 -10.59 -3.38
CA TRP A 153 -16.73 -11.22 -4.69
C TRP A 153 -16.22 -10.23 -5.72
N HIS A 154 -15.18 -10.63 -6.45
CA HIS A 154 -14.57 -9.82 -7.49
C HIS A 154 -13.93 -10.67 -8.59
N ASP A 155 -13.94 -10.12 -9.79
CA ASP A 155 -13.23 -10.63 -10.96
C ASP A 155 -12.64 -9.47 -11.77
N HIS A 156 -11.74 -9.79 -12.69
CA HIS A 156 -11.12 -8.83 -13.58
C HIS A 156 -11.10 -9.39 -14.99
N GLY A 157 -11.23 -8.51 -15.97
CA GLY A 157 -11.08 -8.88 -17.37
C GLY A 157 -10.57 -7.73 -18.20
N ASN A 158 -10.13 -8.01 -19.41
CA ASN A 158 -9.72 -7.00 -20.38
C ASN A 158 -10.54 -7.15 -21.65
N LEU A 159 -11.42 -6.18 -21.87
CA LEU A 159 -12.26 -6.10 -23.07
C LEU A 159 -11.65 -5.20 -24.15
N GLY A 160 -10.52 -4.56 -23.86
CA GLY A 160 -9.76 -3.75 -24.79
C GLY A 160 -8.88 -4.58 -25.73
N ASP A 161 -8.10 -3.88 -26.54
CA ASP A 161 -7.18 -4.45 -27.52
C ASP A 161 -5.69 -4.34 -27.13
N GLN A 162 -5.41 -3.77 -25.95
CA GLN A 162 -4.07 -3.59 -25.41
C GLN A 162 -3.94 -4.25 -24.03
N PRO A 163 -2.74 -4.72 -23.65
CA PRO A 163 -2.48 -5.14 -22.28
C PRO A 163 -2.70 -4.00 -21.28
N VAL A 164 -3.22 -4.32 -20.11
CA VAL A 164 -3.40 -3.34 -19.02
C VAL A 164 -2.58 -3.76 -17.81
N VAL A 165 -1.86 -2.82 -17.23
CA VAL A 165 -1.04 -3.01 -16.03
C VAL A 165 -1.53 -2.10 -14.91
N TRP A 166 -1.67 -2.68 -13.73
CA TRP A 166 -1.94 -1.94 -12.50
C TRP A 166 -1.04 -2.39 -11.36
N LEU A 167 -0.86 -1.51 -10.39
CA LEU A 167 -0.27 -1.87 -9.10
C LEU A 167 -1.35 -2.42 -8.19
N ASP A 168 -1.17 -3.63 -7.70
CA ASP A 168 -1.91 -4.19 -6.56
C ASP A 168 -1.23 -3.79 -5.26
N GLY A 169 -2.02 -3.39 -4.26
CA GLY A 169 -1.60 -3.24 -2.87
C GLY A 169 -2.54 -4.03 -1.97
N LEU A 170 -2.01 -4.88 -1.10
CA LEU A 170 -2.81 -5.72 -0.21
C LEU A 170 -2.21 -5.75 1.20
N ASP A 171 -3.06 -6.06 2.17
CA ASP A 171 -2.70 -6.30 3.56
C ASP A 171 -2.37 -7.78 3.87
N ILE A 172 -1.92 -8.54 2.85
CA ILE A 172 -1.55 -9.96 2.97
C ILE A 172 -0.65 -10.24 4.18
N PRO A 173 0.43 -9.45 4.44
CA PRO A 173 1.29 -9.73 5.59
C PRO A 173 0.59 -9.55 6.94
N LEU A 174 -0.37 -8.61 7.07
CA LEU A 174 -1.17 -8.43 8.28
C LEU A 174 -2.12 -9.61 8.50
N VAL A 175 -2.86 -10.02 7.47
CA VAL A 175 -3.78 -11.16 7.53
C VAL A 175 -3.01 -12.43 7.88
N ARG A 176 -1.81 -12.62 7.31
CA ARG A 176 -0.91 -13.73 7.64
C ARG A 176 -0.41 -13.65 9.08
N PHE A 177 -0.07 -12.46 9.58
CA PHE A 177 0.36 -12.27 10.97
C PHE A 177 -0.70 -12.68 11.98
N PHE A 178 -1.99 -12.46 11.66
CA PHE A 178 -3.12 -12.84 12.52
C PHE A 178 -3.64 -14.26 12.24
N ASP A 179 -3.08 -15.00 11.28
CA ASP A 179 -3.55 -16.33 10.86
C ASP A 179 -5.06 -16.36 10.48
N THR A 180 -5.56 -15.28 9.85
CA THR A 180 -6.98 -15.08 9.54
C THR A 180 -7.29 -15.16 8.05
N GLY A 181 -6.42 -15.78 7.25
CA GLY A 181 -6.57 -15.88 5.81
C GLY A 181 -7.64 -16.90 5.39
N PHE A 182 -8.62 -16.45 4.61
CA PHE A 182 -9.59 -17.28 3.91
C PHE A 182 -9.62 -16.90 2.43
N HIS A 183 -9.95 -17.86 1.59
CA HIS A 183 -10.11 -17.70 0.15
C HIS A 183 -11.17 -18.65 -0.36
N GLU A 184 -12.01 -18.17 -1.27
CA GLU A 184 -13.02 -18.98 -1.97
C GLU A 184 -13.02 -18.66 -3.47
N HIS A 185 -13.10 -19.67 -4.30
CA HIS A 185 -13.36 -19.55 -5.73
C HIS A 185 -14.87 -19.55 -5.99
N SER A 186 -15.29 -18.82 -7.02
CA SER A 186 -16.65 -18.90 -7.54
C SER A 186 -16.75 -20.09 -8.51
N ASP A 187 -17.94 -20.68 -8.61
CA ASP A 187 -18.26 -21.66 -9.64
C ASP A 187 -18.33 -21.02 -11.05
N HIS A 188 -18.41 -19.70 -11.12
CA HIS A 188 -18.43 -18.90 -12.34
C HIS A 188 -17.16 -18.08 -12.49
N ALA A 189 -16.55 -18.08 -13.68
CA ALA A 189 -15.35 -17.28 -13.96
C ALA A 189 -15.63 -15.77 -13.87
N VAL A 190 -16.84 -15.34 -14.21
CA VAL A 190 -17.29 -13.95 -14.16
C VAL A 190 -18.57 -13.89 -13.34
N GLN A 191 -18.65 -12.94 -12.42
CA GLN A 191 -19.86 -12.73 -11.63
C GLN A 191 -20.97 -12.08 -12.47
N ASP A 192 -22.22 -12.33 -12.13
CA ASP A 192 -23.37 -11.65 -12.73
C ASP A 192 -23.33 -10.16 -12.41
N THR A 193 -23.53 -9.33 -13.44
CA THR A 193 -23.67 -7.88 -13.27
C THR A 193 -25.10 -7.55 -12.84
N ALA A 194 -25.27 -7.22 -11.59
CA ALA A 194 -26.58 -6.91 -10.98
C ALA A 194 -26.89 -5.39 -11.00
N ARG A 195 -25.90 -4.55 -11.24
CA ARG A 195 -26.00 -3.08 -11.24
C ARG A 195 -25.26 -2.50 -12.44
N PRO A 196 -25.73 -1.36 -12.97
CA PRO A 196 -25.00 -0.66 -14.02
C PRO A 196 -23.68 -0.11 -13.50
N GLU A 197 -22.73 0.07 -14.40
CA GLU A 197 -21.46 0.74 -14.10
C GLU A 197 -21.68 2.16 -13.56
N GLY A 198 -20.97 2.50 -12.47
CA GLY A 198 -21.07 3.81 -11.81
C GLY A 198 -22.22 3.93 -10.79
N ASP A 199 -23.01 2.87 -10.55
CA ASP A 199 -24.12 2.91 -9.56
C ASP A 199 -23.61 3.25 -8.15
N ALA A 200 -22.53 2.60 -7.69
CA ALA A 200 -21.94 2.87 -6.38
C ALA A 200 -21.41 4.31 -6.29
N LEU A 201 -20.74 4.79 -7.33
CA LEU A 201 -20.22 6.16 -7.37
C LEU A 201 -21.35 7.20 -7.38
N ALA A 202 -22.42 6.96 -8.14
CA ALA A 202 -23.59 7.84 -8.19
C ALA A 202 -24.31 7.94 -6.85
N ARG A 203 -24.48 6.80 -6.15
CA ARG A 203 -25.20 6.73 -4.86
C ARG A 203 -24.40 7.24 -3.68
N TYR A 204 -23.08 7.02 -3.66
CA TYR A 204 -22.26 7.22 -2.46
C TYR A 204 -21.08 8.16 -2.68
N GLY A 205 -20.74 8.50 -3.92
CA GLY A 205 -19.53 9.25 -4.28
C GLY A 205 -19.71 10.73 -4.57
N SER A 206 -20.93 11.23 -4.55
CA SER A 206 -21.28 12.62 -4.96
C SER A 206 -21.67 13.52 -3.79
N ASN A 207 -21.16 13.27 -2.61
CA ASN A 207 -21.55 13.95 -1.34
C ASN A 207 -23.03 13.79 -0.99
N LEU A 208 -23.67 12.77 -1.52
CA LEU A 208 -25.07 12.39 -1.25
C LEU A 208 -25.08 10.92 -0.83
N LEU A 209 -26.01 10.59 0.07
CA LEU A 209 -26.31 9.21 0.45
C LEU A 209 -27.80 8.97 0.28
N PRO A 210 -28.24 7.75 -0.09
CA PRO A 210 -29.66 7.38 -0.02
C PRO A 210 -30.21 7.68 1.38
N VAL A 211 -31.41 8.23 1.45
CA VAL A 211 -31.99 8.73 2.72
C VAL A 211 -32.18 7.64 3.79
N ASP A 212 -32.32 6.41 3.36
CA ASP A 212 -32.48 5.21 4.19
C ASP A 212 -31.16 4.44 4.41
N PHE A 213 -30.04 4.92 3.84
CA PHE A 213 -28.74 4.26 3.98
C PHE A 213 -28.18 4.38 5.39
N GLN A 214 -27.78 3.25 5.95
CA GLN A 214 -27.07 3.17 7.22
C GLN A 214 -25.84 2.29 7.04
N GLN A 215 -24.66 2.87 7.24
CA GLN A 215 -23.39 2.14 7.24
C GLN A 215 -23.22 1.44 8.59
N GLN A 216 -23.10 0.12 8.57
CA GLN A 216 -22.69 -0.63 9.76
C GLN A 216 -21.16 -0.61 9.87
N ALA A 217 -20.61 -0.58 11.09
CA ALA A 217 -19.17 -0.49 11.34
C ALA A 217 -18.38 -1.68 10.74
N SER A 218 -19.00 -2.85 10.65
CA SER A 218 -18.42 -4.07 10.08
C SER A 218 -18.58 -4.20 8.57
N GLU A 219 -19.37 -3.34 7.95
CA GLU A 219 -19.58 -3.40 6.50
C GLU A 219 -18.42 -2.75 5.73
N PRO A 220 -18.02 -3.34 4.60
CA PRO A 220 -17.04 -2.72 3.72
C PRO A 220 -17.60 -1.43 3.11
N THR A 221 -16.70 -0.56 2.62
CA THR A 221 -17.10 0.63 1.86
C THR A 221 -17.99 0.24 0.68
N LYS A 222 -19.01 1.06 0.41
CA LYS A 222 -19.90 0.88 -0.76
C LYS A 222 -19.29 1.46 -2.03
N ILE A 223 -18.36 2.41 -1.92
CA ILE A 223 -17.57 2.91 -3.04
C ILE A 223 -16.34 2.03 -3.20
N PHE A 224 -16.10 1.57 -4.42
CA PHE A 224 -14.92 0.79 -4.76
C PHE A 224 -14.08 1.40 -5.89
N VAL A 225 -14.50 2.51 -6.48
CA VAL A 225 -13.75 3.26 -7.49
C VAL A 225 -13.63 4.73 -7.13
N TYR A 226 -12.44 5.28 -7.30
CA TYR A 226 -12.11 6.70 -7.15
C TYR A 226 -11.45 7.17 -8.45
N PRO A 227 -12.22 7.79 -9.36
CA PRO A 227 -11.72 8.22 -10.67
C PRO A 227 -10.58 9.24 -10.54
N TYR A 228 -9.51 9.05 -11.30
CA TYR A 228 -8.35 9.95 -11.26
C TYR A 228 -8.71 11.39 -11.67
N ALA A 229 -9.58 11.55 -12.64
CA ALA A 229 -10.05 12.87 -13.06
C ALA A 229 -10.63 13.70 -11.89
N GLN A 230 -11.39 13.07 -10.98
CA GLN A 230 -11.93 13.74 -9.78
C GLN A 230 -10.81 14.04 -8.77
N THR A 231 -9.90 13.10 -8.56
CA THR A 231 -8.74 13.27 -7.69
C THR A 231 -7.86 14.42 -8.19
N ARG A 232 -7.54 14.46 -9.48
CA ARG A 232 -6.71 15.50 -10.09
C ARG A 232 -7.36 16.89 -10.01
N ALA A 233 -8.66 16.96 -10.26
CA ALA A 233 -9.43 18.21 -10.12
C ALA A 233 -9.42 18.73 -8.69
N ALA A 234 -9.59 17.85 -7.68
CA ALA A 234 -9.54 18.22 -6.27
C ALA A 234 -8.15 18.74 -5.87
N LEU A 235 -7.07 18.07 -6.28
CA LEU A 235 -5.69 18.50 -6.04
C LEU A 235 -5.40 19.86 -6.67
N THR A 236 -5.84 20.08 -7.91
CA THR A 236 -5.69 21.37 -8.60
C THR A 236 -6.42 22.49 -7.88
N ALA A 237 -7.65 22.23 -7.45
CA ALA A 237 -8.45 23.23 -6.74
C ALA A 237 -7.84 23.63 -5.39
N ILE A 238 -7.36 22.68 -4.61
CA ILE A 238 -6.74 22.99 -3.31
C ILE A 238 -5.40 23.71 -3.50
N ALA A 239 -4.61 23.33 -4.51
CA ALA A 239 -3.35 23.98 -4.82
C ALA A 239 -3.53 25.45 -5.27
N ALA A 240 -4.63 25.75 -5.95
CA ALA A 240 -4.96 27.13 -6.33
C ALA A 240 -5.48 27.97 -5.16
N GLY A 241 -6.06 27.35 -4.13
CA GLY A 241 -6.75 28.04 -3.04
C GLY A 241 -6.01 28.11 -1.69
N ALA A 242 -4.94 27.33 -1.50
CA ALA A 242 -4.24 27.24 -0.23
C ALA A 242 -2.72 27.09 -0.42
N PRO A 243 -1.89 27.58 0.53
CA PRO A 243 -0.46 27.29 0.51
C PRO A 243 -0.19 25.80 0.74
N ALA A 244 0.88 25.29 0.14
CA ALA A 244 1.35 23.93 0.37
C ALA A 244 1.82 23.74 1.82
N ASP A 245 1.45 22.61 2.44
CA ASP A 245 2.03 22.21 3.73
C ASP A 245 3.54 21.97 3.57
N PRO A 246 4.39 22.52 4.47
CA PRO A 246 5.84 22.40 4.32
C PRO A 246 6.36 20.96 4.26
N HIS A 247 5.71 19.99 4.91
CA HIS A 247 6.14 18.58 4.97
C HIS A 247 5.41 17.70 3.96
N LEU A 248 4.21 18.10 3.51
CA LEU A 248 3.33 17.23 2.75
C LEU A 248 2.89 17.81 1.41
N GLY A 249 3.20 19.10 1.08
CA GLY A 249 2.63 19.73 -0.10
C GLY A 249 1.10 19.81 -0.01
N HIS A 250 0.40 19.49 -1.09
CA HIS A 250 -1.06 19.38 -1.09
C HIS A 250 -1.44 17.89 -1.04
N LYS A 251 -1.48 17.29 0.16
CA LYS A 251 -1.78 15.87 0.37
C LYS A 251 -3.20 15.68 0.86
N MET A 252 -3.96 14.84 0.16
CA MET A 252 -5.35 14.51 0.46
C MET A 252 -5.48 13.01 0.73
N ARG A 253 -6.42 12.65 1.61
CA ARG A 253 -6.76 11.26 1.93
C ARG A 253 -8.03 10.86 1.20
N TYR A 254 -8.02 9.69 0.57
CA TYR A 254 -9.26 9.03 0.12
C TYR A 254 -10.07 8.60 1.33
N VAL A 255 -11.38 8.74 1.24
CA VAL A 255 -12.30 8.47 2.34
C VAL A 255 -13.46 7.57 1.92
N ASN A 256 -13.94 6.77 2.85
CA ASN A 256 -15.28 6.20 2.75
C ASN A 256 -16.28 7.34 3.01
N PRO A 257 -17.10 7.75 2.03
CA PRO A 257 -17.97 8.93 2.17
C PRO A 257 -19.06 8.75 3.25
N ALA A 258 -19.40 7.51 3.59
CA ALA A 258 -20.39 7.25 4.62
C ALA A 258 -19.87 7.49 6.05
N THR A 259 -18.55 7.40 6.27
CA THR A 259 -17.96 7.47 7.62
C THR A 259 -16.89 8.55 7.75
N GLY A 260 -16.34 9.04 6.63
CA GLY A 260 -15.16 9.90 6.63
C GLY A 260 -13.85 9.20 7.03
N ALA A 261 -13.88 7.91 7.37
CA ALA A 261 -12.71 7.10 7.66
C ALA A 261 -11.99 6.66 6.38
N SER A 262 -10.85 5.96 6.52
CA SER A 262 -10.21 5.28 5.39
C SER A 262 -11.18 4.29 4.75
N PRO A 263 -11.17 4.16 3.42
CA PRO A 263 -12.06 3.23 2.73
C PRO A 263 -11.70 1.76 3.00
N MET A 264 -10.47 1.51 3.44
CA MET A 264 -9.96 0.20 3.84
C MET A 264 -9.56 0.26 5.32
N PRO A 265 -9.97 -0.68 6.17
CA PRO A 265 -9.69 -0.64 7.61
C PRO A 265 -8.19 -0.72 7.94
N THR A 266 -7.44 -1.47 7.15
CA THR A 266 -6.03 -1.77 7.37
C THR A 266 -5.08 -0.86 6.60
N MET A 267 -5.54 -0.25 5.50
CA MET A 267 -4.73 0.56 4.60
C MET A 267 -5.36 1.93 4.35
N GLY A 268 -4.56 2.99 4.44
CA GLY A 268 -4.92 4.33 3.99
C GLY A 268 -4.37 4.60 2.60
N ALA A 269 -5.12 5.30 1.76
CA ALA A 269 -4.69 5.75 0.45
C ALA A 269 -4.73 7.28 0.38
N TYR A 270 -3.77 7.86 -0.35
CA TYR A 270 -3.56 9.30 -0.41
C TYR A 270 -3.18 9.73 -1.83
N ALA A 271 -3.58 10.93 -2.20
CA ALA A 271 -3.09 11.65 -3.36
C ALA A 271 -2.38 12.93 -2.91
N GLN A 272 -1.25 13.25 -3.54
CA GLN A 272 -0.39 14.37 -3.14
C GLN A 272 0.09 15.11 -4.38
N LEU A 273 -0.11 16.44 -4.40
CA LEU A 273 0.44 17.31 -5.42
C LEU A 273 1.57 18.15 -4.82
N LEU A 274 2.72 18.12 -5.48
CA LEU A 274 3.87 18.95 -5.20
C LEU A 274 4.03 19.96 -6.35
N PRO A 275 4.02 21.27 -6.10
CA PRO A 275 4.31 22.27 -7.11
C PRO A 275 5.71 22.10 -7.72
N ALA A 276 5.92 22.56 -8.93
CA ALA A 276 7.24 22.54 -9.56
C ALA A 276 8.27 23.29 -8.69
N GLY A 277 9.43 22.66 -8.46
CA GLY A 277 10.50 23.20 -7.62
C GLY A 277 10.23 23.13 -6.11
N PHE A 278 9.13 22.51 -5.68
CA PHE A 278 8.81 22.38 -4.25
C PHE A 278 9.66 21.27 -3.60
N GLN A 279 10.21 21.61 -2.45
CA GLN A 279 10.92 20.67 -1.59
C GLN A 279 10.18 20.58 -0.24
N THR A 280 9.86 19.35 0.20
CA THR A 280 9.27 19.17 1.52
C THR A 280 10.31 19.31 2.62
N ALA A 281 9.90 19.79 3.78
CA ALA A 281 10.66 19.64 5.01
C ALA A 281 10.71 18.16 5.43
N PRO A 282 11.75 17.76 6.20
CA PRO A 282 11.89 16.38 6.64
C PRO A 282 10.72 15.91 7.50
N TYR A 283 10.21 14.72 7.21
CA TYR A 283 9.07 14.10 7.88
C TYR A 283 9.32 12.61 8.09
N ARG A 284 8.93 12.07 9.24
CA ARG A 284 8.91 10.63 9.49
C ARG A 284 7.68 10.19 10.26
N CYS A 285 7.25 8.95 10.03
CA CYS A 285 6.13 8.33 10.72
C CYS A 285 6.35 6.82 10.89
N THR A 286 5.53 6.20 11.73
CA THR A 286 5.64 4.76 12.00
C THR A 286 5.04 3.89 10.93
N ASP A 287 4.12 4.42 10.11
CA ASP A 287 3.55 3.64 9.00
C ASP A 287 4.56 3.44 7.86
N GLY A 288 4.65 2.22 7.35
CA GLY A 288 5.35 1.94 6.10
C GLY A 288 4.51 2.44 4.92
N THR A 289 5.10 3.23 4.03
CA THR A 289 4.37 3.86 2.92
C THR A 289 4.94 3.48 1.57
N VAL A 290 4.07 3.05 0.66
CA VAL A 290 4.38 2.82 -0.75
C VAL A 290 3.89 4.01 -1.55
N TYR A 291 4.77 4.59 -2.36
CA TYR A 291 4.49 5.71 -3.26
C TYR A 291 4.52 5.28 -4.72
N VAL A 292 3.69 5.92 -5.52
CA VAL A 292 3.67 5.81 -6.98
C VAL A 292 3.66 7.20 -7.58
N CYS A 293 4.55 7.48 -8.51
CA CYS A 293 4.50 8.71 -9.29
C CYS A 293 3.47 8.57 -10.41
N LEU A 294 2.41 9.39 -10.40
CA LEU A 294 1.41 9.42 -11.47
C LEU A 294 1.75 10.45 -12.55
N GLU A 295 2.23 11.62 -12.13
CA GLU A 295 2.58 12.73 -13.02
C GLU A 295 3.86 13.41 -12.54
N GLY A 296 4.61 13.99 -13.46
CA GLY A 296 5.82 14.74 -13.15
C GLY A 296 7.03 13.86 -12.87
N ALA A 297 8.04 14.45 -12.23
CA ALA A 297 9.29 13.78 -11.86
C ALA A 297 9.95 14.51 -10.68
N GLY A 298 10.84 13.81 -9.98
CA GLY A 298 11.54 14.38 -8.86
C GLY A 298 12.43 13.39 -8.13
N SER A 299 12.76 13.69 -6.88
CA SER A 299 13.56 12.81 -6.04
C SER A 299 12.95 12.62 -4.65
N ALA A 300 13.16 11.42 -4.09
CA ALA A 300 12.86 11.08 -2.72
C ALA A 300 14.15 10.78 -1.97
N GLN A 301 14.49 11.61 -0.98
CA GLN A 301 15.53 11.29 -0.01
C GLN A 301 14.89 10.55 1.15
N ILE A 302 15.32 9.30 1.38
CA ILE A 302 14.79 8.39 2.40
C ILE A 302 15.95 7.95 3.28
N GLY A 303 16.06 8.54 4.47
CA GLY A 303 17.28 8.41 5.27
C GLY A 303 18.50 8.91 4.51
N ASP A 304 19.51 8.04 4.34
CA ASP A 304 20.75 8.37 3.64
C ASP A 304 20.71 8.08 2.13
N GLN A 305 19.61 7.58 1.59
CA GLN A 305 19.48 7.21 0.19
C GLN A 305 18.61 8.22 -0.57
N THR A 306 19.01 8.53 -1.81
CA THR A 306 18.26 9.39 -2.73
C THR A 306 17.87 8.61 -3.97
N PHE A 307 16.61 8.64 -4.31
CA PHE A 307 16.02 7.98 -5.47
C PHE A 307 15.40 9.02 -6.40
N GLN A 308 15.77 8.97 -7.68
CA GLN A 308 15.09 9.72 -8.73
C GLN A 308 13.89 8.92 -9.20
N PHE A 309 12.71 9.54 -9.24
CA PHE A 309 11.48 8.90 -9.70
C PHE A 309 10.86 9.63 -10.89
N ALA A 310 10.17 8.88 -11.72
CA ALA A 310 9.45 9.30 -12.93
C ALA A 310 8.05 8.66 -12.95
N PRO A 311 7.18 8.97 -13.91
CA PRO A 311 5.84 8.41 -13.96
C PRO A 311 5.82 6.88 -13.95
N ASN A 312 4.90 6.33 -13.14
CA ASN A 312 4.68 4.91 -12.85
C ASN A 312 5.76 4.24 -11.97
N ASP A 313 6.83 4.94 -11.60
CA ASP A 313 7.81 4.40 -10.65
C ASP A 313 7.17 4.19 -9.27
N VAL A 314 7.58 3.09 -8.62
CA VAL A 314 7.11 2.71 -7.28
C VAL A 314 8.29 2.77 -6.32
N PHE A 315 8.13 3.48 -5.19
CA PHE A 315 9.15 3.47 -4.14
C PHE A 315 8.53 3.27 -2.76
N VAL A 316 9.31 2.75 -1.83
CA VAL A 316 8.88 2.44 -0.47
C VAL A 316 9.66 3.24 0.56
N VAL A 317 8.93 3.84 1.49
CA VAL A 317 9.46 4.50 2.68
C VAL A 317 9.17 3.60 3.88
N PRO A 318 10.20 2.95 4.46
CA PRO A 318 10.02 2.13 5.64
C PRO A 318 9.60 2.94 6.87
N SER A 319 8.99 2.25 7.85
CA SER A 319 8.66 2.84 9.15
C SER A 319 9.84 3.64 9.72
N TRP A 320 9.54 4.83 10.23
CA TRP A 320 10.48 5.72 10.96
C TRP A 320 11.68 6.25 10.14
N HIS A 321 11.71 6.03 8.82
CA HIS A 321 12.69 6.68 7.94
C HIS A 321 12.25 8.11 7.63
N THR A 322 13.19 9.03 7.73
CA THR A 322 12.96 10.42 7.34
C THR A 322 12.82 10.52 5.83
N LEU A 323 11.76 11.16 5.37
CA LEU A 323 11.46 11.42 3.96
C LEU A 323 11.56 12.92 3.68
N THR A 324 12.22 13.25 2.58
CA THR A 324 12.15 14.57 1.91
C THR A 324 11.87 14.33 0.43
N LEU A 325 10.89 15.02 -0.13
CA LEU A 325 10.53 14.96 -1.54
C LEU A 325 10.94 16.25 -2.24
N ASN A 326 11.53 16.14 -3.43
CA ASN A 326 11.78 17.26 -4.33
C ASN A 326 11.01 17.02 -5.63
N ALA A 327 10.28 18.02 -6.11
CA ALA A 327 9.55 17.97 -7.37
C ALA A 327 10.28 18.80 -8.43
N ASP A 328 10.82 18.15 -9.47
CA ASP A 328 11.49 18.84 -10.58
C ASP A 328 10.46 19.55 -11.48
N SER A 329 9.27 19.02 -11.58
CA SER A 329 8.10 19.57 -12.25
C SER A 329 6.89 19.46 -11.31
N GLU A 330 5.72 20.02 -11.68
CA GLU A 330 4.49 19.70 -10.93
C GLU A 330 4.31 18.19 -10.91
N THR A 331 4.24 17.62 -9.71
CA THR A 331 4.26 16.17 -9.50
C THR A 331 3.04 15.73 -8.72
N VAL A 332 2.40 14.66 -9.21
CA VAL A 332 1.31 13.98 -8.51
C VAL A 332 1.76 12.60 -8.07
N LEU A 333 1.72 12.36 -6.77
CA LEU A 333 2.02 11.08 -6.15
C LEU A 333 0.74 10.45 -5.61
N PHE A 334 0.53 9.17 -5.89
CA PHE A 334 -0.35 8.31 -5.11
C PHE A 334 0.47 7.63 -4.02
N SER A 335 -0.13 7.36 -2.87
CA SER A 335 0.52 6.52 -1.86
C SER A 335 -0.50 5.74 -1.04
N PHE A 336 -0.05 4.59 -0.51
CA PHE A 336 -0.83 3.82 0.47
C PHE A 336 0.06 3.35 1.61
N SER A 337 -0.53 3.21 2.79
CA SER A 337 0.20 2.83 4.00
C SER A 337 -0.68 2.08 4.99
N ASP A 338 -0.05 1.44 5.98
CA ASP A 338 -0.72 0.74 7.07
C ASP A 338 -1.14 1.67 8.25
N ARG A 339 -1.19 2.99 8.02
CA ARG A 339 -1.57 3.99 9.03
C ARG A 339 -2.90 3.70 9.74
N PRO A 340 -3.99 3.34 9.03
CA PRO A 340 -5.28 3.13 9.69
C PRO A 340 -5.25 2.03 10.75
N VAL A 341 -4.61 0.90 10.49
CA VAL A 341 -4.50 -0.17 11.50
C VAL A 341 -3.61 0.26 12.66
N GLN A 342 -2.51 0.98 12.42
CA GLN A 342 -1.67 1.52 13.49
C GLN A 342 -2.42 2.55 14.35
N GLN A 343 -3.25 3.40 13.74
CA GLN A 343 -4.10 4.36 14.45
C GLN A 343 -5.17 3.67 15.29
N ALA A 344 -5.84 2.67 14.72
CA ALA A 344 -6.86 1.88 15.42
C ALA A 344 -6.29 1.15 16.66
N LEU A 345 -5.02 0.74 16.60
CA LEU A 345 -4.30 0.08 17.70
C LEU A 345 -3.53 1.05 18.63
N GLY A 346 -3.59 2.37 18.38
CA GLY A 346 -2.87 3.37 19.18
C GLY A 346 -1.35 3.37 19.01
N MET A 347 -0.83 2.76 17.94
CA MET A 347 0.61 2.60 17.68
C MET A 347 1.21 3.71 16.83
N TRP A 348 0.39 4.45 16.06
CA TRP A 348 0.87 5.43 15.11
C TRP A 348 1.53 6.64 15.77
N ARG A 349 2.68 7.05 15.24
CA ARG A 349 3.46 8.23 15.66
C ARG A 349 4.03 8.92 14.43
N GLU A 350 4.23 10.25 14.53
CA GLU A 350 4.90 11.06 13.51
C GLU A 350 5.83 12.10 14.14
N GLU A 351 6.81 12.55 13.36
CA GLU A 351 7.67 13.70 13.67
C GLU A 351 7.83 14.59 12.43
N LYS A 352 7.76 15.89 12.65
CA LYS A 352 7.98 16.96 11.67
C LYS A 352 9.19 17.78 12.12
N HIS A 353 10.19 17.93 11.23
CA HIS A 353 11.48 18.59 11.53
C HIS A 353 11.63 19.88 10.74
#